data_a6334e32f2152ebae6754ab3110e3e47
#
_entry.id   a6334e32f2152ebae6754ab3110e3e47
#
_cell.length_a   1.000
_cell.length_b   1.000
_cell.length_c   1.000
_cell.angle_alpha   90.00
_cell.angle_beta   90.00
_cell.angle_gamma   90.00
#
_symmetry.space_group_name_H-M   'P 1'
#
loop_
_entity.id
_entity.type
_entity.pdbx_description
1 polymer ?
#
loop_
_entity_poly.entity_id
_entity_poly.type
_entity_poly.pdbx_seq_one_letter_code
_entity_poly.pdbx_strand_id
1 'polypeptide(L)'
;AFKRRWDWTYMPISNAEKDWTIEVGDNCYDWWQFLEKINEKIGSTTNSEDKKLGYFFCKAQDGVISAKIFVGKVIFYLWNDVFKDYEFGDAIFNDEDGSKLSFDKFYTSEGKNSKVVEEKLALFLKNLGLIPMEFSKEESEIEDEDGNTPESNSRNYDKFTVNDGAECAKNKLAIECIKEYVRLNPDITAQEVYEKWTSLGSIVPHFIETKEQFDSRTDNSKRSDAVDCYGTPIYVARNGYGSNGKADTLMKLVNEKNWGITIKKIIK
;
A
#
# COMPACT_ATOMS: atom_id res chain seq x y z
N ALA A 1 15.03 18.28 34.33
CA ALA A 1 15.86 17.63 35.38
C ALA A 1 16.37 16.25 34.95
N PHE A 2 15.64 15.46 34.17
CA PHE A 2 16.06 14.11 33.76
C PHE A 2 17.26 14.12 32.80
N LYS A 3 17.29 15.06 31.83
CA LYS A 3 18.32 15.11 30.77
C LYS A 3 19.76 15.24 31.29
N ARG A 4 19.98 15.67 32.53
CA ARG A 4 21.31 15.82 33.12
C ARG A 4 21.87 14.56 33.82
N ARG A 5 21.05 13.50 33.93
CA ARG A 5 21.41 12.29 34.69
C ARG A 5 21.70 11.07 33.84
N TRP A 6 21.52 11.19 32.52
CA TRP A 6 21.61 10.08 31.59
C TRP A 6 22.53 10.45 30.43
N ASP A 7 23.29 9.50 29.97
CA ASP A 7 24.00 9.59 28.70
C ASP A 7 23.00 9.37 27.56
N TRP A 8 22.96 10.31 26.65
CA TRP A 8 22.03 10.28 25.51
C TRP A 8 22.75 9.80 24.27
N THR A 9 22.25 8.74 23.66
CA THR A 9 22.69 8.27 22.35
C THR A 9 21.64 8.65 21.32
N TYR A 10 22.05 9.35 20.27
CA TYR A 10 21.17 9.64 19.16
C TYR A 10 20.98 8.38 18.31
N MET A 11 19.73 7.96 18.13
CA MET A 11 19.35 6.89 17.22
C MET A 11 18.58 7.53 16.05
N PRO A 12 19.16 7.52 14.84
CA PRO A 12 18.46 8.04 13.68
C PRO A 12 17.20 7.23 13.36
N ILE A 13 16.17 7.91 12.89
CA ILE A 13 14.98 7.25 12.35
C ILE A 13 15.39 6.57 11.06
N SER A 14 15.15 5.27 10.97
CA SER A 14 15.52 4.45 9.82
C SER A 14 14.32 3.68 9.27
N ASN A 15 14.40 3.32 8.00
CA ASN A 15 13.45 2.40 7.39
C ASN A 15 13.60 1.01 8.05
N ALA A 16 12.48 0.47 8.55
CA ALA A 16 12.45 -0.85 9.15
C ALA A 16 12.24 -1.97 8.10
N GLU A 17 12.27 -1.63 6.80
CA GLU A 17 12.12 -2.57 5.68
C GLU A 17 10.86 -3.46 5.80
N LYS A 18 9.77 -2.89 6.29
CA LYS A 18 8.48 -3.57 6.43
C LYS A 18 7.54 -3.30 5.26
N ASP A 19 7.90 -2.36 4.37
CA ASP A 19 7.10 -1.91 3.22
C ASP A 19 5.63 -1.61 3.57
N TRP A 20 5.44 -0.93 4.71
CA TRP A 20 4.11 -0.55 5.13
C TRP A 20 3.53 0.52 4.20
N THR A 21 2.24 0.43 3.98
CA THR A 21 1.49 1.38 3.16
C THR A 21 0.38 2.07 3.95
N ILE A 22 0.05 3.29 3.54
CA ILE A 22 -1.12 4.03 4.00
C ILE A 22 -2.21 3.84 2.95
N GLU A 23 -3.38 3.37 3.35
CA GLU A 23 -4.51 3.18 2.46
C GLU A 23 -5.53 4.30 2.62
N VAL A 24 -5.89 4.93 1.49
CA VAL A 24 -6.88 6.00 1.43
C VAL A 24 -7.77 5.78 0.22
N GLY A 25 -8.95 5.23 0.42
CA GLY A 25 -9.84 4.83 -0.66
C GLY A 25 -9.19 3.81 -1.58
N ASP A 26 -9.16 4.11 -2.87
CA ASP A 26 -8.53 3.25 -3.89
C ASP A 26 -7.01 3.49 -4.01
N ASN A 27 -6.44 4.43 -3.26
CA ASN A 27 -5.03 4.80 -3.34
C ASN A 27 -4.24 4.22 -2.16
N CYS A 28 -2.99 3.82 -2.46
CA CYS A 28 -2.01 3.44 -1.46
C CYS A 28 -0.81 4.38 -1.53
N TYR A 29 -0.25 4.71 -0.38
CA TYR A 29 0.94 5.56 -0.27
C TYR A 29 2.00 4.83 0.53
N ASP A 30 3.26 5.06 0.20
CA ASP A 30 4.39 4.48 0.92
C ASP A 30 4.56 5.13 2.29
N TRP A 31 4.59 4.30 3.35
CA TRP A 31 4.73 4.78 4.73
C TRP A 31 6.09 5.41 4.99
N TRP A 32 7.17 4.86 4.43
CA TRP A 32 8.50 5.42 4.63
C TRP A 32 8.67 6.76 3.93
N GLN A 33 8.19 6.90 2.70
CA GLN A 33 8.18 8.20 2.01
C GLN A 33 7.38 9.26 2.77
N PHE A 34 6.24 8.85 3.37
CA PHE A 34 5.50 9.75 4.24
C PHE A 34 6.35 10.20 5.43
N LEU A 35 7.03 9.27 6.12
CA LEU A 35 7.87 9.60 7.27
C LEU A 35 9.03 10.54 6.89
N GLU A 36 9.68 10.31 5.77
CA GLU A 36 10.76 11.19 5.29
C GLU A 36 10.26 12.61 5.10
N LYS A 37 9.18 12.77 4.32
CA LYS A 37 8.62 14.09 4.02
C LYS A 37 8.07 14.82 5.25
N ILE A 38 7.31 14.12 6.08
CA ILE A 38 6.73 14.75 7.28
C ILE A 38 7.79 15.10 8.31
N ASN A 39 8.82 14.28 8.50
CA ASN A 39 9.90 14.55 9.43
C ASN A 39 10.80 15.70 8.97
N GLU A 40 11.04 15.85 7.67
CA GLU A 40 11.66 17.04 7.09
C GLU A 40 10.84 18.29 7.41
N LYS A 41 9.52 18.20 7.23
CA LYS A 41 8.60 19.28 7.53
C LYS A 41 8.56 19.65 9.01
N ILE A 42 8.51 18.65 9.88
CA ILE A 42 8.57 18.83 11.34
C ILE A 42 9.89 19.52 11.73
N GLY A 43 11.01 19.05 11.19
CA GLY A 43 12.32 19.62 11.48
C GLY A 43 12.42 21.09 11.07
N SER A 44 11.99 21.41 9.84
CA SER A 44 12.04 22.79 9.32
C SER A 44 11.10 23.76 10.03
N THR A 45 9.93 23.28 10.48
CA THR A 45 8.93 24.14 11.15
C THR A 45 9.19 24.28 12.63
N THR A 46 9.52 23.18 13.33
CA THR A 46 9.59 23.17 14.79
C THR A 46 11.00 23.25 15.36
N ASN A 47 11.99 22.96 14.52
CA ASN A 47 13.40 22.80 14.94
C ASN A 47 13.56 21.79 16.11
N SER A 48 12.72 20.76 16.17
CA SER A 48 12.61 19.84 17.28
C SER A 48 12.71 18.38 16.79
N GLU A 49 13.76 17.68 17.21
CA GLU A 49 13.99 16.28 16.83
C GLU A 49 13.04 15.32 17.58
N ASP A 50 12.61 15.67 18.79
CA ASP A 50 11.72 14.86 19.62
C ASP A 50 10.27 14.84 19.14
N LYS A 51 9.90 15.72 18.21
CA LYS A 51 8.58 15.73 17.56
C LYS A 51 8.53 14.86 16.29
N LYS A 52 9.65 14.37 15.80
CA LYS A 52 9.69 13.53 14.59
C LYS A 52 9.08 12.16 14.85
N LEU A 53 8.42 11.62 13.82
CA LEU A 53 7.76 10.31 13.86
C LEU A 53 8.76 9.20 13.53
N GLY A 54 8.85 8.20 14.40
CA GLY A 54 9.57 6.96 14.11
C GLY A 54 8.75 5.98 13.26
N TYR A 55 9.42 5.00 12.68
CA TYR A 55 8.77 4.02 11.79
C TYR A 55 7.57 3.33 12.43
N PHE A 56 7.67 2.99 13.72
CA PHE A 56 6.63 2.29 14.48
C PHE A 56 5.66 3.22 15.22
N PHE A 57 5.59 4.48 14.84
CA PHE A 57 4.61 5.43 15.42
C PHE A 57 3.16 4.94 15.23
N CYS A 58 2.84 4.40 14.07
CA CYS A 58 1.63 3.62 13.83
C CYS A 58 1.96 2.13 13.77
N LYS A 59 1.01 1.29 14.15
CA LYS A 59 1.08 -0.15 13.94
C LYS A 59 0.24 -0.50 12.74
N ALA A 60 0.89 -0.98 11.67
CA ALA A 60 0.20 -1.52 10.52
C ALA A 60 -0.46 -2.86 10.87
N GLN A 61 -1.62 -3.14 10.30
CA GLN A 61 -2.23 -4.45 10.26
C GLN A 61 -1.93 -5.05 8.89
N ASP A 62 -1.30 -6.21 8.86
CA ASP A 62 -0.87 -6.88 7.63
C ASP A 62 -0.10 -5.98 6.64
N GLY A 63 0.74 -5.10 7.19
CA GLY A 63 1.54 -4.16 6.41
C GLY A 63 0.79 -2.89 5.99
N VAL A 64 -0.45 -2.70 6.42
CA VAL A 64 -1.29 -1.58 6.01
C VAL A 64 -1.74 -0.74 7.20
N ILE A 65 -1.63 0.56 7.04
CA ILE A 65 -2.17 1.57 7.94
C ILE A 65 -3.45 2.10 7.31
N SER A 66 -4.61 1.74 7.85
CA SER A 66 -5.90 2.21 7.35
C SER A 66 -6.07 3.72 7.55
N ALA A 67 -6.88 4.36 6.71
CA ALA A 67 -7.23 5.79 6.84
C ALA A 67 -7.69 6.15 8.26
N LYS A 68 -8.48 5.29 8.90
CA LYS A 68 -8.96 5.50 10.27
C LYS A 68 -7.82 5.54 11.29
N ILE A 69 -6.87 4.61 11.23
CA ILE A 69 -5.71 4.58 12.12
C ILE A 69 -4.81 5.79 11.83
N PHE A 70 -4.60 6.10 10.55
CA PHE A 70 -3.75 7.21 10.14
C PHE A 70 -4.30 8.55 10.64
N VAL A 71 -5.57 8.85 10.41
CA VAL A 71 -6.18 10.10 10.89
C VAL A 71 -6.21 10.14 12.42
N GLY A 72 -6.65 9.06 13.06
CA GLY A 72 -6.79 9.03 14.51
C GLY A 72 -5.48 9.06 15.30
N LYS A 73 -4.36 8.69 14.69
CA LYS A 73 -3.05 8.73 15.35
C LYS A 73 -2.12 9.79 14.76
N VAL A 74 -1.88 9.74 13.45
CA VAL A 74 -0.86 10.57 12.81
C VAL A 74 -1.36 11.99 12.63
N ILE A 75 -2.50 12.18 11.96
CA ILE A 75 -3.05 13.52 11.76
C ILE A 75 -3.39 14.17 13.09
N PHE A 76 -3.96 13.40 14.04
CA PHE A 76 -4.23 13.90 15.39
C PHE A 76 -2.96 14.41 16.09
N TYR A 77 -1.88 13.63 16.06
CA TYR A 77 -0.60 14.04 16.64
C TYR A 77 -0.01 15.26 15.94
N LEU A 78 0.02 15.27 14.62
CA LEU A 78 0.54 16.39 13.85
C LEU A 78 -0.24 17.68 14.16
N TRP A 79 -1.56 17.57 14.23
CA TRP A 79 -2.45 18.70 14.50
C TRP A 79 -2.30 19.23 15.91
N ASN A 80 -2.37 18.36 16.95
CA ASN A 80 -2.47 18.79 18.34
C ASN A 80 -1.12 19.00 19.02
N ASP A 81 -0.08 18.25 18.64
CA ASP A 81 1.19 18.25 19.37
C ASP A 81 2.33 18.85 18.55
N VAL A 82 2.30 18.75 17.23
CA VAL A 82 3.40 19.23 16.38
C VAL A 82 3.18 20.66 15.91
N PHE A 83 2.07 20.89 15.17
CA PHE A 83 1.85 22.16 14.47
C PHE A 83 0.95 23.15 15.19
N LYS A 84 0.38 22.78 16.33
CA LYS A 84 -0.54 23.62 17.10
C LYS A 84 0.00 25.01 17.39
N ASP A 85 1.26 25.11 17.77
CA ASP A 85 1.90 26.35 18.25
C ASP A 85 2.58 27.14 17.09
N TYR A 86 2.50 26.65 15.86
CA TYR A 86 3.20 27.20 14.69
C TYR A 86 2.26 27.82 13.65
N GLU A 87 1.11 28.35 14.11
CA GLU A 87 0.08 29.06 13.33
C GLU A 87 -0.42 28.33 12.06
N PHE A 88 -0.06 27.07 11.87
CA PHE A 88 -0.39 26.26 10.67
C PHE A 88 -0.11 27.00 9.34
N GLY A 89 0.91 27.85 9.32
CA GLY A 89 1.34 28.54 8.12
C GLY A 89 1.85 27.64 7.02
N ASP A 90 1.80 26.35 7.28
CA ASP A 90 2.29 25.32 6.40
C ASP A 90 1.20 24.83 5.46
N ALA A 91 1.47 24.84 4.16
CA ALA A 91 0.56 24.45 3.10
C ALA A 91 -0.02 23.03 3.23
N ILE A 92 0.59 22.16 4.06
CA ILE A 92 0.11 20.78 4.24
C ILE A 92 -1.32 20.71 4.82
N PHE A 93 -1.73 21.72 5.60
CA PHE A 93 -3.08 21.81 6.15
C PHE A 93 -3.94 22.87 5.42
N ASN A 94 -3.73 23.05 4.13
CA ASN A 94 -4.60 23.87 3.30
C ASN A 94 -5.70 23.00 2.67
N ASP A 95 -6.93 23.51 2.68
CA ASP A 95 -8.05 22.96 1.94
C ASP A 95 -8.02 23.43 0.48
N GLU A 96 -8.86 22.87 -0.37
CA GLU A 96 -8.94 23.21 -1.81
C GLU A 96 -9.27 24.67 -2.08
N ASP A 97 -10.06 25.29 -1.20
CA ASP A 97 -10.43 26.71 -1.24
C ASP A 97 -9.39 27.66 -0.62
N GLY A 98 -8.23 27.13 -0.22
CA GLY A 98 -7.16 27.87 0.45
C GLY A 98 -7.45 28.13 1.94
N SER A 99 -8.60 27.69 2.47
CA SER A 99 -8.89 27.73 3.91
C SER A 99 -8.10 26.66 4.66
N LYS A 100 -8.12 26.73 5.99
CA LYS A 100 -7.46 25.76 6.84
C LYS A 100 -8.21 24.43 6.83
N LEU A 101 -7.48 23.34 6.55
CA LEU A 101 -7.96 21.97 6.71
C LEU A 101 -7.90 21.58 8.19
N SER A 102 -8.90 21.98 8.96
CA SER A 102 -8.98 21.68 10.39
C SER A 102 -9.25 20.20 10.66
N PHE A 103 -8.89 19.72 11.85
CA PHE A 103 -8.96 18.30 12.19
C PHE A 103 -10.37 17.70 12.05
N ASP A 104 -11.41 18.47 12.34
CA ASP A 104 -12.81 18.06 12.20
C ASP A 104 -13.19 17.76 10.75
N LYS A 105 -12.57 18.43 9.76
CA LYS A 105 -12.81 18.21 8.33
C LYS A 105 -12.38 16.81 7.84
N PHE A 106 -11.54 16.11 8.60
CA PHE A 106 -11.18 14.73 8.30
C PHE A 106 -12.28 13.71 8.66
N TYR A 107 -13.37 14.18 9.26
CA TYR A 107 -14.48 13.32 9.66
C TYR A 107 -15.82 13.85 9.17
N THR A 108 -16.72 12.93 8.85
CA THR A 108 -18.13 13.20 8.62
C THR A 108 -18.97 12.37 9.56
N SER A 109 -20.19 12.85 9.90
CA SER A 109 -21.13 12.12 10.74
C SER A 109 -21.92 11.11 9.91
N GLU A 110 -21.92 9.87 10.34
CA GLU A 110 -22.73 8.80 9.77
C GLU A 110 -23.60 8.17 10.87
N GLY A 111 -24.77 8.76 11.09
CA GLY A 111 -25.65 8.40 12.20
C GLY A 111 -25.02 8.69 13.57
N LYS A 112 -24.73 7.64 14.35
CA LYS A 112 -24.03 7.74 15.65
C LYS A 112 -22.51 7.59 15.54
N ASN A 113 -21.99 7.27 14.36
CA ASN A 113 -20.58 7.04 14.12
C ASN A 113 -19.97 8.17 13.30
N SER A 114 -18.65 8.30 13.37
CA SER A 114 -17.87 9.15 12.48
C SER A 114 -17.14 8.29 11.44
N LYS A 115 -17.11 8.78 10.19
CA LYS A 115 -16.38 8.18 9.08
C LYS A 115 -15.27 9.14 8.64
N VAL A 116 -14.13 8.60 8.27
CA VAL A 116 -13.04 9.41 7.71
C VAL A 116 -13.43 9.89 6.32
N VAL A 117 -13.17 11.16 6.04
CA VAL A 117 -13.32 11.77 4.72
C VAL A 117 -12.02 11.54 3.95
N GLU A 118 -12.01 10.51 3.12
CA GLU A 118 -10.82 10.04 2.40
C GLU A 118 -10.27 11.10 1.44
N GLU A 119 -11.12 11.91 0.83
CA GLU A 119 -10.74 13.00 -0.05
C GLU A 119 -9.89 14.06 0.68
N LYS A 120 -10.24 14.38 1.92
CA LYS A 120 -9.46 15.33 2.73
C LYS A 120 -8.13 14.74 3.19
N LEU A 121 -8.10 13.45 3.45
CA LEU A 121 -6.86 12.76 3.75
C LEU A 121 -5.94 12.67 2.51
N ALA A 122 -6.48 12.37 1.34
CA ALA A 122 -5.75 12.37 0.08
C ALA A 122 -5.19 13.77 -0.25
N LEU A 123 -5.98 14.82 0.02
CA LEU A 123 -5.54 16.22 -0.14
C LEU A 123 -4.36 16.54 0.78
N PHE A 124 -4.42 16.15 2.06
CA PHE A 124 -3.31 16.33 2.99
C PHE A 124 -2.02 15.65 2.49
N LEU A 125 -2.12 14.39 2.05
CA LEU A 125 -0.97 13.66 1.51
C LEU A 125 -0.42 14.31 0.24
N LYS A 126 -1.29 14.79 -0.65
CA LYS A 126 -0.91 15.56 -1.84
C LYS A 126 -0.21 16.87 -1.47
N ASN A 127 -0.71 17.62 -0.49
CA ASN A 127 -0.11 18.84 -0.01
C ASN A 127 1.29 18.61 0.58
N LEU A 128 1.51 17.45 1.19
CA LEU A 128 2.83 17.00 1.65
C LEU A 128 3.74 16.57 0.47
N GLY A 129 3.21 16.53 -0.76
CA GLY A 129 3.94 16.10 -1.95
C GLY A 129 4.10 14.58 -2.07
N LEU A 130 3.22 13.80 -1.42
CA LEU A 130 3.15 12.36 -1.69
C LEU A 130 2.31 12.10 -2.93
N ILE A 131 2.80 11.19 -3.75
CA ILE A 131 2.09 10.67 -4.91
C ILE A 131 1.56 9.30 -4.54
N PRO A 132 0.30 8.97 -4.87
CA PRO A 132 -0.19 7.61 -4.74
C PRO A 132 0.74 6.63 -5.45
N MET A 133 0.96 5.48 -4.85
CA MET A 133 1.63 4.39 -5.56
C MET A 133 0.74 4.03 -6.75
N GLU A 134 1.23 4.27 -7.97
CA GLU A 134 0.49 3.92 -9.18
C GLU A 134 0.28 2.41 -9.24
N PHE A 135 -0.94 2.00 -8.95
CA PHE A 135 -1.44 0.72 -9.44
C PHE A 135 -1.85 0.99 -10.87
N SER A 136 -1.06 0.52 -11.83
CA SER A 136 -1.34 0.73 -13.25
C SER A 136 -2.77 0.28 -13.57
N LYS A 137 -3.68 1.26 -13.68
CA LYS A 137 -4.86 1.10 -14.53
C LYS A 137 -4.32 1.16 -15.94
N GLU A 138 -4.38 0.07 -16.65
CA GLU A 138 -4.31 0.12 -18.10
C GLU A 138 -5.58 0.80 -18.60
N GLU A 139 -5.49 2.08 -18.90
CA GLU A 139 -6.26 2.71 -19.94
C GLU A 139 -5.29 3.03 -21.09
N SER A 140 -5.72 2.58 -22.25
CA SER A 140 -5.11 2.73 -23.56
C SER A 140 -4.67 4.16 -23.87
N GLU A 141 -3.52 4.23 -24.54
CA GLU A 141 -3.10 5.20 -25.54
C GLU A 141 -3.11 6.70 -25.19
N ILE A 142 -1.93 7.28 -25.09
CA ILE A 142 -1.41 8.28 -26.03
C ILE A 142 0.09 8.47 -25.73
N GLU A 143 0.89 8.33 -26.79
CA GLU A 143 2.29 8.72 -26.86
C GLU A 143 2.40 10.24 -26.69
N ASP A 144 3.41 10.70 -25.95
CA ASP A 144 4.23 11.85 -26.39
C ASP A 144 5.60 11.88 -25.66
N GLU A 145 6.61 12.09 -26.47
CA GLU A 145 8.02 12.25 -26.16
C GLU A 145 8.27 13.52 -25.34
N ASP A 146 9.06 13.47 -24.28
CA ASP A 146 10.34 14.18 -24.20
C ASP A 146 11.07 13.90 -22.88
N GLY A 147 12.35 13.66 -23.02
CA GLY A 147 13.23 13.28 -21.94
C GLY A 147 13.65 14.44 -21.02
N ASN A 148 13.72 14.14 -19.75
CA ASN A 148 14.89 14.49 -18.93
C ASN A 148 14.81 13.83 -17.55
N THR A 149 15.78 12.99 -17.24
CA THR A 149 15.99 12.36 -15.92
C THR A 149 16.65 13.33 -14.94
N PRO A 150 16.35 13.18 -13.63
CA PRO A 150 17.46 12.98 -12.70
C PRO A 150 17.32 11.65 -11.93
N GLU A 151 18.46 10.99 -11.78
CA GLU A 151 18.65 9.78 -11.03
C GLU A 151 18.16 9.90 -9.57
N SER A 152 17.23 9.04 -9.18
CA SER A 152 17.02 8.71 -7.76
C SER A 152 16.40 7.33 -7.63
N ASN A 153 17.08 6.45 -6.91
CA ASN A 153 16.69 5.15 -6.35
C ASN A 153 15.69 4.34 -7.18
N SER A 154 16.21 3.37 -7.94
CA SER A 154 15.45 2.48 -8.80
C SER A 154 14.42 1.70 -8.00
N ARG A 155 13.17 2.11 -8.10
CA ARG A 155 12.03 1.25 -7.78
C ARG A 155 12.14 0.05 -8.71
N ASN A 156 12.17 -1.14 -8.12
CA ASN A 156 12.23 -2.38 -8.88
C ASN A 156 10.88 -2.65 -9.55
N TYR A 157 10.71 -2.18 -10.78
CA TYR A 157 9.54 -2.40 -11.63
C TYR A 157 9.64 -3.75 -12.36
N ASP A 158 10.03 -4.82 -11.66
CA ASP A 158 10.06 -6.13 -12.25
C ASP A 158 8.73 -6.46 -12.91
N LYS A 159 8.78 -6.85 -14.17
CA LYS A 159 7.66 -7.42 -14.91
C LYS A 159 7.85 -8.92 -15.07
N PHE A 160 6.76 -9.61 -15.25
CA PHE A 160 6.70 -11.06 -15.36
C PHE A 160 5.86 -11.46 -16.56
N THR A 161 6.11 -12.64 -17.11
CA THR A 161 5.21 -13.32 -18.05
C THR A 161 4.81 -14.66 -17.48
N VAL A 162 3.58 -15.07 -17.80
CA VAL A 162 3.02 -16.38 -17.45
C VAL A 162 2.77 -17.13 -18.76
N ASN A 163 3.43 -18.27 -18.94
CA ASN A 163 3.35 -19.10 -20.15
C ASN A 163 3.56 -18.30 -21.46
N ASP A 164 4.53 -17.39 -21.46
CA ASP A 164 4.81 -16.52 -22.60
C ASP A 164 3.62 -15.62 -23.03
N GLY A 165 2.68 -15.38 -22.12
CA GLY A 165 1.59 -14.43 -22.27
C GLY A 165 2.05 -12.96 -22.15
N ALA A 166 1.10 -12.04 -22.03
CA ALA A 166 1.38 -10.62 -21.89
C ALA A 166 2.19 -10.33 -20.60
N GLU A 167 3.00 -9.26 -20.65
CA GLU A 167 3.72 -8.79 -19.47
C GLU A 167 2.74 -8.34 -18.39
N CYS A 168 2.97 -8.75 -17.17
CA CYS A 168 2.21 -8.30 -16.01
C CYS A 168 3.10 -7.75 -14.91
N ALA A 169 2.56 -6.83 -14.14
CA ALA A 169 3.22 -6.29 -12.95
C ALA A 169 3.14 -7.27 -11.77
N LYS A 170 3.98 -7.09 -10.75
CA LYS A 170 4.02 -7.93 -9.55
C LYS A 170 2.66 -8.15 -8.89
N ASN A 171 1.84 -7.12 -8.82
CA ASN A 171 0.52 -7.15 -8.20
C ASN A 171 -0.53 -7.93 -9.00
N LYS A 172 -0.31 -8.16 -10.29
CA LYS A 172 -1.17 -8.98 -11.16
C LYS A 172 -0.65 -10.40 -11.33
N LEU A 173 0.58 -10.68 -10.92
CA LEU A 173 1.23 -11.97 -11.18
C LEU A 173 0.42 -13.17 -10.68
N ALA A 174 -0.03 -13.16 -9.44
CA ALA A 174 -0.82 -14.27 -8.88
C ALA A 174 -2.13 -14.46 -9.62
N ILE A 175 -2.80 -13.36 -9.95
CA ILE A 175 -4.08 -13.35 -10.67
C ILE A 175 -3.90 -13.99 -12.04
N GLU A 176 -2.89 -13.56 -12.81
CA GLU A 176 -2.62 -14.10 -14.15
C GLU A 176 -2.18 -15.57 -14.08
N CYS A 177 -1.42 -15.97 -13.07
CA CYS A 177 -1.09 -17.39 -12.84
C CYS A 177 -2.34 -18.24 -12.58
N ILE A 178 -3.26 -17.75 -11.74
CA ILE A 178 -4.48 -18.50 -11.41
C ILE A 178 -5.44 -18.53 -12.59
N LYS A 179 -5.60 -17.43 -13.32
CA LYS A 179 -6.38 -17.42 -14.57
C LYS A 179 -5.86 -18.44 -15.59
N GLU A 180 -4.55 -18.47 -15.78
CA GLU A 180 -3.92 -19.41 -16.70
C GLU A 180 -4.08 -20.86 -16.19
N TYR A 181 -3.97 -21.08 -14.87
CA TYR A 181 -4.22 -22.39 -14.28
C TYR A 181 -5.66 -22.87 -14.53
N VAL A 182 -6.65 -22.02 -14.33
CA VAL A 182 -8.06 -22.32 -14.61
C VAL A 182 -8.26 -22.61 -16.09
N ARG A 183 -7.66 -21.81 -16.98
CA ARG A 183 -7.72 -22.02 -18.45
C ARG A 183 -7.15 -23.38 -18.86
N LEU A 184 -6.07 -23.84 -18.24
CA LEU A 184 -5.41 -25.12 -18.52
C LEU A 184 -6.12 -26.32 -17.94
N ASN A 185 -7.04 -26.11 -16.99
CA ASN A 185 -7.78 -27.18 -16.32
C ASN A 185 -9.30 -26.94 -16.50
N PRO A 186 -9.85 -27.25 -17.67
CA PRO A 186 -11.29 -27.15 -17.89
C PRO A 186 -12.06 -27.94 -16.83
N ASP A 187 -13.19 -27.41 -16.38
CA ASP A 187 -14.07 -28.00 -15.36
C ASP A 187 -13.51 -28.06 -13.94
N ILE A 188 -12.35 -27.42 -13.67
CA ILE A 188 -11.84 -27.31 -12.29
C ILE A 188 -12.77 -26.45 -11.45
N THR A 189 -13.09 -26.91 -10.26
CA THR A 189 -13.93 -26.18 -9.32
C THR A 189 -13.16 -25.09 -8.58
N ALA A 190 -13.86 -24.03 -8.13
CA ALA A 190 -13.27 -23.00 -7.31
C ALA A 190 -12.61 -23.55 -6.03
N GLN A 191 -13.21 -24.61 -5.43
CA GLN A 191 -12.67 -25.27 -4.25
C GLN A 191 -11.34 -25.97 -4.54
N GLU A 192 -11.23 -26.69 -5.66
CA GLU A 192 -9.99 -27.34 -6.07
C GLU A 192 -8.88 -26.34 -6.37
N VAL A 193 -9.21 -25.21 -7.01
CA VAL A 193 -8.27 -24.12 -7.22
C VAL A 193 -7.80 -23.54 -5.87
N TYR A 194 -8.74 -23.28 -4.97
CA TYR A 194 -8.43 -22.76 -3.64
C TYR A 194 -7.48 -23.69 -2.86
N GLU A 195 -7.82 -24.99 -2.76
CA GLU A 195 -6.99 -25.98 -2.07
C GLU A 195 -5.61 -26.12 -2.70
N LYS A 196 -5.55 -26.13 -4.01
CA LYS A 196 -4.29 -26.25 -4.76
C LYS A 196 -3.37 -25.08 -4.48
N TRP A 197 -3.87 -23.85 -4.57
CA TRP A 197 -3.06 -22.66 -4.44
C TRP A 197 -2.73 -22.32 -2.98
N THR A 198 -3.59 -22.62 -2.03
CA THR A 198 -3.27 -22.52 -0.59
C THR A 198 -2.16 -23.46 -0.16
N SER A 199 -1.93 -24.57 -0.89
CA SER A 199 -0.82 -25.49 -0.64
C SER A 199 0.57 -24.85 -0.85
N LEU A 200 0.66 -23.69 -1.51
CA LEU A 200 1.88 -22.89 -1.63
C LEU A 200 2.25 -22.15 -0.34
N GLY A 201 1.33 -22.14 0.64
CA GLY A 201 1.48 -21.35 1.87
C GLY A 201 1.01 -19.90 1.71
N SER A 202 1.09 -19.14 2.79
CA SER A 202 0.69 -17.73 2.83
C SER A 202 1.82 -16.86 2.25
N ILE A 203 1.84 -16.67 0.93
CA ILE A 203 2.83 -15.83 0.25
C ILE A 203 2.63 -14.36 0.61
N VAL A 204 1.37 -13.92 0.58
CA VAL A 204 0.91 -12.61 1.03
C VAL A 204 -0.34 -12.78 1.87
N PRO A 205 -0.69 -11.84 2.75
CA PRO A 205 -1.96 -11.88 3.48
C PRO A 205 -3.13 -12.03 2.52
N HIS A 206 -4.08 -12.90 2.86
CA HIS A 206 -5.25 -13.18 2.04
C HIS A 206 -4.93 -13.59 0.59
N PHE A 207 -3.84 -14.35 0.42
CA PHE A 207 -3.30 -14.74 -0.87
C PHE A 207 -4.36 -15.25 -1.85
N ILE A 208 -5.24 -16.14 -1.38
CA ILE A 208 -6.40 -16.66 -2.10
C ILE A 208 -7.52 -16.94 -1.09
N GLU A 209 -8.75 -16.60 -1.45
CA GLU A 209 -9.92 -16.74 -0.57
C GLU A 209 -11.13 -17.25 -1.36
N THR A 210 -11.98 -18.01 -0.69
CA THR A 210 -13.32 -18.32 -1.21
C THR A 210 -14.21 -17.08 -1.11
N LYS A 211 -15.34 -17.09 -1.81
CA LYS A 211 -16.33 -16.01 -1.70
C LYS A 211 -16.80 -15.81 -0.25
N GLU A 212 -17.02 -16.87 0.50
CA GLU A 212 -17.46 -16.79 1.90
C GLU A 212 -16.41 -16.15 2.80
N GLN A 213 -15.14 -16.50 2.62
CA GLN A 213 -14.02 -15.88 3.35
C GLN A 213 -13.89 -14.40 3.03
N PHE A 214 -13.96 -14.05 1.74
CA PHE A 214 -13.89 -12.67 1.29
C PHE A 214 -15.05 -11.83 1.82
N ASP A 215 -16.30 -12.33 1.74
CA ASP A 215 -17.50 -11.63 2.22
C ASP A 215 -17.55 -11.50 3.76
N SER A 216 -16.91 -12.41 4.49
CA SER A 216 -16.84 -12.37 5.96
C SER A 216 -15.83 -11.37 6.52
N ARG A 217 -14.98 -10.80 5.67
CA ARG A 217 -13.97 -9.82 6.09
C ARG A 217 -14.61 -8.50 6.46
N THR A 218 -14.14 -7.92 7.55
CA THR A 218 -14.51 -6.55 7.96
C THR A 218 -13.84 -5.48 7.09
N ASP A 219 -12.77 -5.84 6.38
CA ASP A 219 -11.99 -4.99 5.50
C ASP A 219 -11.97 -5.52 4.06
N ASN A 220 -13.11 -5.92 3.53
CA ASN A 220 -13.26 -6.39 2.16
C ASN A 220 -12.96 -5.32 1.09
N SER A 221 -12.08 -4.37 1.45
CA SER A 221 -11.57 -3.38 0.52
C SER A 221 -10.98 -4.08 -0.70
N LYS A 222 -11.03 -3.44 -1.84
CA LYS A 222 -10.69 -3.88 -3.20
C LYS A 222 -9.24 -4.37 -3.42
N ARG A 223 -8.67 -5.10 -2.44
CA ARG A 223 -7.30 -5.63 -2.48
C ARG A 223 -7.19 -6.99 -3.12
N SER A 224 -8.32 -7.57 -3.50
CA SER A 224 -8.38 -8.85 -4.18
C SER A 224 -9.19 -8.71 -5.46
N ASP A 225 -8.77 -9.38 -6.51
CA ASP A 225 -9.53 -9.50 -7.75
C ASP A 225 -10.22 -10.86 -7.79
N ALA A 226 -11.44 -10.86 -8.32
CA ALA A 226 -12.16 -12.10 -8.56
C ALA A 226 -11.61 -12.80 -9.81
N VAL A 227 -11.33 -14.08 -9.68
CA VAL A 227 -11.06 -14.98 -10.80
C VAL A 227 -12.22 -15.95 -10.91
N ASP A 228 -12.90 -15.98 -12.05
CA ASP A 228 -14.00 -16.89 -12.27
C ASP A 228 -13.50 -18.31 -12.52
N CYS A 229 -14.01 -19.25 -11.77
CA CYS A 229 -13.78 -20.68 -11.95
C CYS A 229 -15.09 -21.34 -12.40
N TYR A 230 -15.39 -21.19 -13.69
CA TYR A 230 -16.59 -21.74 -14.32
C TYR A 230 -17.89 -21.43 -13.58
N GLY A 231 -18.10 -20.14 -13.28
CA GLY A 231 -19.32 -19.64 -12.64
C GLY A 231 -19.22 -19.46 -11.11
N THR A 232 -18.11 -19.85 -10.47
CA THR A 232 -17.86 -19.61 -9.06
C THR A 232 -16.57 -18.80 -8.88
N PRO A 233 -16.63 -17.58 -8.35
CA PRO A 233 -15.43 -16.75 -8.19
C PRO A 233 -14.59 -17.19 -6.98
N ILE A 234 -13.27 -17.08 -7.12
CA ILE A 234 -12.30 -17.01 -6.02
C ILE A 234 -11.65 -15.63 -6.01
N TYR A 235 -11.16 -15.21 -4.88
CA TYR A 235 -10.57 -13.89 -4.69
C TYR A 235 -9.09 -14.00 -4.45
N VAL A 236 -8.29 -13.28 -5.23
CA VAL A 236 -6.83 -13.35 -5.24
C VAL A 236 -6.24 -12.00 -4.87
N ALA A 237 -5.35 -11.99 -3.90
CA ALA A 237 -4.73 -10.75 -3.42
C ALA A 237 -3.91 -10.05 -4.51
N ARG A 238 -4.09 -8.72 -4.61
CA ARG A 238 -3.27 -7.84 -5.46
C ARG A 238 -2.11 -7.21 -4.72
N ASN A 239 -2.16 -7.15 -3.40
CA ASN A 239 -1.21 -6.43 -2.57
C ASN A 239 -0.15 -7.35 -1.95
N GLY A 240 0.96 -6.75 -1.49
CA GLY A 240 2.00 -7.45 -0.76
C GLY A 240 3.11 -8.07 -1.61
N TYR A 241 3.03 -8.01 -2.94
CA TYR A 241 4.05 -8.58 -3.83
C TYR A 241 5.26 -7.66 -4.05
N GLY A 242 5.18 -6.40 -3.63
CA GLY A 242 6.25 -5.41 -3.82
C GLY A 242 7.44 -5.59 -2.89
N SER A 243 7.23 -6.21 -1.75
CA SER A 243 8.21 -6.33 -0.68
C SER A 243 8.93 -7.68 -0.66
N ASN A 244 10.18 -7.66 -0.20
CA ASN A 244 10.97 -8.85 0.18
C ASN A 244 10.98 -9.99 -0.85
N GLY A 245 10.95 -9.69 -2.16
CA GLY A 245 11.01 -10.71 -3.20
C GLY A 245 9.82 -11.67 -3.22
N LYS A 246 8.64 -11.28 -2.69
CA LYS A 246 7.47 -12.17 -2.65
C LYS A 246 6.96 -12.58 -4.02
N ALA A 247 7.07 -11.70 -5.02
CA ALA A 247 6.81 -12.07 -6.41
C ALA A 247 7.80 -13.13 -6.93
N ASP A 248 9.07 -12.98 -6.58
CA ASP A 248 10.10 -13.98 -6.93
C ASP A 248 9.87 -15.30 -6.17
N THR A 249 9.40 -15.23 -4.92
CA THR A 249 8.98 -16.42 -4.15
C THR A 249 7.81 -17.13 -4.80
N LEU A 250 6.78 -16.40 -5.22
CA LEU A 250 5.64 -16.97 -5.96
C LEU A 250 6.11 -17.63 -7.25
N MET A 251 6.94 -16.94 -8.04
CA MET A 251 7.52 -17.48 -9.27
C MET A 251 8.25 -18.80 -9.03
N LYS A 252 9.12 -18.85 -8.03
CA LYS A 252 9.87 -20.05 -7.67
C LYS A 252 8.95 -21.21 -7.29
N LEU A 253 8.01 -20.96 -6.36
CA LEU A 253 7.09 -21.98 -5.88
C LEU A 253 6.20 -22.55 -6.99
N VAL A 254 5.67 -21.69 -7.85
CA VAL A 254 4.80 -22.13 -8.97
C VAL A 254 5.61 -22.93 -9.99
N ASN A 255 6.80 -22.45 -10.37
CA ASN A 255 7.65 -23.15 -11.33
C ASN A 255 8.11 -24.53 -10.82
N GLU A 256 8.29 -24.71 -9.51
CA GLU A 256 8.63 -26.01 -8.91
C GLU A 256 7.50 -27.03 -8.93
N LYS A 257 6.23 -26.59 -9.05
CA LYS A 257 5.06 -27.48 -8.94
C LYS A 257 4.65 -28.23 -10.20
N ASN A 258 5.20 -27.87 -11.37
CA ASN A 258 4.83 -28.48 -12.66
C ASN A 258 3.31 -28.47 -12.93
N TRP A 259 2.63 -27.35 -12.62
CA TRP A 259 1.18 -27.20 -12.84
C TRP A 259 0.83 -26.75 -14.28
N GLY A 260 1.76 -26.87 -15.21
CA GLY A 260 1.60 -26.35 -16.58
C GLY A 260 1.76 -24.82 -16.67
N ILE A 261 2.21 -24.19 -15.58
CA ILE A 261 2.47 -22.74 -15.51
C ILE A 261 3.98 -22.53 -15.39
N THR A 262 4.49 -21.66 -16.24
CA THR A 262 5.87 -21.20 -16.18
C THR A 262 5.88 -19.69 -16.07
N ILE A 263 6.53 -19.17 -15.04
CA ILE A 263 6.67 -17.74 -14.81
C ILE A 263 8.11 -17.34 -15.13
N LYS A 264 8.26 -16.29 -15.95
CA LYS A 264 9.57 -15.70 -16.27
C LYS A 264 9.58 -14.25 -15.82
N LYS A 265 10.68 -13.85 -15.18
CA LYS A 265 10.94 -12.46 -14.84
C LYS A 265 11.62 -11.76 -16.00
N ILE A 266 11.15 -10.59 -16.38
CA ILE A 266 11.72 -9.77 -17.43
C ILE A 266 12.78 -8.88 -16.78
N ILE A 267 14.01 -9.10 -17.15
CA ILE A 267 15.15 -8.26 -16.76
C ILE A 267 15.32 -7.23 -17.88
N LYS A 268 15.08 -5.97 -17.59
CA LYS A 268 15.39 -4.86 -18.50
C LYS A 268 16.82 -4.38 -18.33
#